data_064efd4742478378d01098254786fc55
#
_entry.id   064efd4742478378d01098254786fc55
#
_cell.length_a   1.000
_cell.length_b   1.000
_cell.length_c   1.000
_cell.angle_alpha   90.00
_cell.angle_beta   90.00
_cell.angle_gamma   90.00
#
_symmetry.space_group_name_H-M   'P 1'
#
loop_
_entity.id
_entity.type
_entity.pdbx_description
1 polymer ?
#
loop_
_entity_poly.entity_id
_entity_poly.type
_entity_poly.pdbx_seq_one_letter_code
_entity_poly.pdbx_strand_id
1 'polypeptide(L)'
;AFRLRIPINYLILKTVFKQFCGGQTVSDSKNVISKNWKYHVASILDYSVEGQIDELGFDQTQKSIIETIDLAKNNSGVPLAVFKVTGLVKASLLEKVSSGMNLTKDDLASWEKGLERIDEILAHAYSLDVPIMIDAEESWIQNAVDDIARKGMELYNKKDVIVYNTIQCYKMGQLSLLKKNIDPVSY
;
A
#
# COMPACT_ATOMS: atom_id res chain seq x y z
N ALA A 1 -20.90 26.55 -3.71
CA ALA A 1 -21.53 25.23 -3.74
C ALA A 1 -21.90 24.78 -2.31
N PHE A 2 -20.97 24.82 -1.34
CA PHE A 2 -21.25 24.44 0.06
C PHE A 2 -22.32 25.31 0.74
N ARG A 3 -22.48 26.58 0.34
CA ARG A 3 -23.54 27.47 0.85
C ARG A 3 -24.95 27.11 0.38
N LEU A 4 -25.10 26.37 -0.72
CA LEU A 4 -26.41 26.06 -1.36
C LEU A 4 -26.94 24.68 -1.00
N ARG A 5 -26.31 23.90 -0.10
CA ARG A 5 -26.69 22.54 0.28
C ARG A 5 -27.01 21.62 -0.92
N ILE A 6 -26.34 21.84 -2.05
CA ILE A 6 -26.48 20.97 -3.23
C ILE A 6 -25.90 19.59 -2.85
N PRO A 7 -26.53 18.47 -3.16
CA PRO A 7 -26.02 17.12 -2.86
C PRO A 7 -24.84 16.75 -3.77
N ILE A 8 -23.71 17.46 -3.59
CA ILE A 8 -22.51 17.33 -4.42
C ILE A 8 -21.97 15.90 -4.39
N ASN A 9 -22.01 15.24 -3.22
CA ASN A 9 -21.54 13.86 -3.07
C ASN A 9 -22.28 12.91 -4.03
N TYR A 10 -23.59 13.07 -4.18
CA TYR A 10 -24.37 12.25 -5.10
C TYR A 10 -23.97 12.47 -6.57
N LEU A 11 -23.73 13.71 -6.96
CA LEU A 11 -23.27 14.03 -8.32
C LEU A 11 -21.86 13.48 -8.56
N ILE A 12 -20.94 13.65 -7.62
CA ILE A 12 -19.57 13.11 -7.72
C ILE A 12 -19.61 11.59 -7.85
N LEU A 13 -20.35 10.89 -6.99
CA LEU A 13 -20.46 9.43 -7.01
C LEU A 13 -21.02 8.91 -8.33
N LYS A 14 -21.98 9.61 -8.96
CA LYS A 14 -22.58 9.17 -10.23
C LYS A 14 -21.79 9.56 -11.48
N THR A 15 -20.86 10.48 -11.37
CA THR A 15 -20.10 11.00 -12.52
C THR A 15 -18.62 10.68 -12.38
N VAL A 16 -17.86 11.56 -11.73
CA VAL A 16 -16.40 11.49 -11.63
C VAL A 16 -15.94 10.21 -10.91
N PHE A 17 -16.54 9.89 -9.78
CA PHE A 17 -16.18 8.69 -9.01
C PHE A 17 -16.35 7.42 -9.84
N LYS A 18 -17.47 7.28 -10.55
CA LYS A 18 -17.75 6.12 -11.41
C LYS A 18 -16.74 5.98 -12.55
N GLN A 19 -16.15 7.08 -13.00
CA GLN A 19 -15.16 7.08 -14.09
C GLN A 19 -13.78 6.64 -13.59
N PHE A 20 -13.40 7.04 -12.37
CA PHE A 20 -12.03 6.89 -11.88
C PHE A 20 -11.85 5.85 -10.75
N CYS A 21 -12.95 5.45 -10.09
CA CYS A 21 -12.89 4.54 -8.96
C CYS A 21 -13.66 3.26 -9.24
N GLY A 22 -13.11 2.12 -8.82
CA GLY A 22 -13.74 0.81 -8.96
C GLY A 22 -14.91 0.60 -8.00
N GLY A 23 -14.86 1.24 -6.81
CA GLY A 23 -15.85 1.12 -5.74
C GLY A 23 -15.38 1.81 -4.48
N GLN A 24 -16.22 1.87 -3.45
CA GLN A 24 -15.86 2.37 -2.13
C GLN A 24 -15.37 1.26 -1.19
N THR A 25 -15.69 0.01 -1.55
CA THR A 25 -15.32 -1.19 -0.80
C THR A 25 -14.79 -2.26 -1.76
N VAL A 26 -14.11 -3.26 -1.21
CA VAL A 26 -13.68 -4.45 -1.97
C VAL A 26 -14.89 -5.13 -2.63
N SER A 27 -16.04 -5.19 -1.95
CA SER A 27 -17.26 -5.78 -2.50
C SER A 27 -17.81 -5.02 -3.71
N ASP A 28 -17.78 -3.68 -3.68
CA ASP A 28 -18.27 -2.84 -4.78
C ASP A 28 -17.40 -3.01 -6.03
N SER A 29 -16.12 -3.25 -5.86
CA SER A 29 -15.15 -3.39 -6.95
C SER A 29 -15.31 -4.69 -7.75
N LYS A 30 -15.97 -5.71 -7.21
CA LYS A 30 -16.12 -7.03 -7.87
C LYS A 30 -16.72 -6.95 -9.27
N ASN A 31 -17.69 -6.07 -9.49
CA ASN A 31 -18.33 -5.90 -10.81
C ASN A 31 -17.35 -5.31 -11.84
N VAL A 32 -16.51 -4.35 -11.43
CA VAL A 32 -15.52 -3.72 -12.30
C VAL A 32 -14.41 -4.72 -12.62
N ILE A 33 -13.91 -5.46 -11.61
CA ILE A 33 -12.93 -6.54 -11.79
C ILE A 33 -13.44 -7.56 -12.81
N SER A 34 -14.67 -8.07 -12.64
CA SER A 34 -15.26 -9.06 -13.54
C SER A 34 -15.45 -8.51 -14.96
N LYS A 35 -15.78 -7.22 -15.10
CA LYS A 35 -15.90 -6.57 -16.40
C LYS A 35 -14.54 -6.45 -17.09
N ASN A 36 -13.52 -6.02 -16.39
CA ASN A 36 -12.17 -5.89 -16.93
C ASN A 36 -11.59 -7.25 -17.32
N TRP A 37 -11.80 -8.26 -16.48
CA TRP A 37 -11.32 -9.62 -16.71
C TRP A 37 -11.88 -10.27 -17.98
N LYS A 38 -13.10 -9.91 -18.41
CA LYS A 38 -13.66 -10.34 -19.70
C LYS A 38 -12.82 -9.89 -20.90
N TYR A 39 -12.04 -8.84 -20.73
CA TYR A 39 -11.13 -8.31 -21.76
C TYR A 39 -9.65 -8.68 -21.48
N HIS A 40 -9.41 -9.65 -20.58
CA HIS A 40 -8.07 -10.05 -20.12
C HIS A 40 -7.27 -8.91 -19.47
N VAL A 41 -7.97 -7.96 -18.86
CA VAL A 41 -7.38 -6.87 -18.09
C VAL A 41 -7.57 -7.19 -16.60
N ALA A 42 -6.46 -7.44 -15.92
CA ALA A 42 -6.43 -7.61 -14.47
C ALA A 42 -6.61 -6.26 -13.76
N SER A 43 -7.05 -6.32 -12.51
CA SER A 43 -7.27 -5.13 -11.67
C SER A 43 -6.41 -5.23 -10.41
N ILE A 44 -5.81 -4.13 -10.01
CA ILE A 44 -5.15 -3.97 -8.72
C ILE A 44 -6.05 -3.08 -7.87
N LEU A 45 -6.36 -3.52 -6.66
CA LEU A 45 -7.13 -2.73 -5.71
C LEU A 45 -6.18 -1.98 -4.80
N ASP A 46 -6.15 -0.67 -4.94
CA ASP A 46 -5.48 0.24 -4.03
C ASP A 46 -6.51 0.87 -3.09
N TYR A 47 -6.43 0.52 -1.81
CA TYR A 47 -7.22 1.16 -0.76
C TYR A 47 -6.50 2.44 -0.33
N SER A 48 -6.70 3.50 -1.13
CA SER A 48 -6.06 4.79 -0.92
C SER A 48 -6.76 5.57 0.19
N VAL A 49 -6.48 5.23 1.43
CA VAL A 49 -6.76 6.10 2.57
C VAL A 49 -5.43 6.76 2.97
N GLU A 50 -5.24 7.95 2.46
CA GLU A 50 -4.06 8.77 2.78
C GLU A 50 -4.33 9.59 4.04
N GLY A 51 -3.27 9.87 4.81
CA GLY A 51 -3.31 10.81 5.93
C GLY A 51 -4.07 10.31 7.16
N GLN A 52 -4.09 9.01 7.41
CA GLN A 52 -4.54 8.49 8.69
C GLN A 52 -3.65 9.05 9.81
N ILE A 53 -4.29 9.50 10.88
CA ILE A 53 -3.60 10.18 12.00
C ILE A 53 -3.76 9.45 13.34
N ASP A 54 -4.66 8.47 13.41
CA ASP A 54 -4.97 7.74 14.64
C ASP A 54 -4.89 6.23 14.46
N GLU A 55 -4.78 5.53 15.57
CA GLU A 55 -4.62 4.08 15.61
C GLU A 55 -5.83 3.34 15.02
N LEU A 56 -7.04 3.88 15.24
CA LEU A 56 -8.27 3.26 14.74
C LEU A 56 -8.31 3.26 13.21
N GLY A 57 -7.85 4.35 12.60
CA GLY A 57 -7.74 4.47 11.15
C GLY A 57 -6.70 3.51 10.57
N PHE A 58 -5.54 3.36 11.23
CA PHE A 58 -4.52 2.40 10.83
C PHE A 58 -5.00 0.95 10.92
N ASP A 59 -5.71 0.59 12.00
CA ASP A 59 -6.27 -0.76 12.16
C ASP A 59 -7.35 -1.06 11.09
N GLN A 60 -8.17 -0.07 10.73
CA GLN A 60 -9.14 -0.21 9.63
C GLN A 60 -8.46 -0.39 8.27
N THR A 61 -7.39 0.36 8.02
CA THR A 61 -6.61 0.23 6.79
C THR A 61 -5.97 -1.15 6.70
N GLN A 62 -5.34 -1.63 7.77
CA GLN A 62 -4.77 -2.98 7.84
C GLN A 62 -5.82 -4.04 7.49
N LYS A 63 -7.00 -3.96 8.11
CA LYS A 63 -8.11 -4.89 7.83
C LYS A 63 -8.52 -4.88 6.35
N SER A 64 -8.64 -3.71 5.75
CA SER A 64 -9.01 -3.57 4.33
C SER A 64 -7.95 -4.14 3.39
N ILE A 65 -6.67 -4.01 3.73
CA ILE A 65 -5.57 -4.62 2.97
C ILE A 65 -5.64 -6.15 3.06
N ILE A 66 -5.88 -6.71 4.25
CA ILE A 66 -6.06 -8.15 4.45
C ILE A 66 -7.25 -8.66 3.63
N GLU A 67 -8.40 -7.98 3.64
CA GLU A 67 -9.55 -8.32 2.80
C GLU A 67 -9.21 -8.29 1.30
N THR A 68 -8.32 -7.40 0.86
CA THR A 68 -7.84 -7.36 -0.53
C THR A 68 -6.95 -8.55 -0.86
N ILE A 69 -6.08 -8.97 0.05
CA ILE A 69 -5.24 -10.18 -0.10
C ILE A 69 -6.13 -11.42 -0.21
N ASP A 70 -7.14 -11.55 0.65
CA ASP A 70 -8.10 -12.67 0.61
C ASP A 70 -8.88 -12.71 -0.70
N LEU A 71 -9.26 -11.55 -1.24
CA LEU A 71 -9.87 -11.46 -2.56
C LEU A 71 -8.92 -11.90 -3.67
N ALA A 72 -7.67 -11.43 -3.65
CA ALA A 72 -6.66 -11.77 -4.65
C ALA A 72 -6.40 -13.28 -4.69
N LYS A 73 -6.32 -13.94 -3.53
CA LYS A 73 -6.16 -15.40 -3.44
C LYS A 73 -7.24 -16.16 -4.21
N ASN A 74 -8.46 -15.64 -4.21
CA ASN A 74 -9.63 -16.35 -4.77
C ASN A 74 -10.11 -15.75 -6.09
N ASN A 75 -9.35 -14.83 -6.71
CA ASN A 75 -9.80 -14.12 -7.92
C ASN A 75 -8.63 -13.85 -8.88
N SER A 76 -8.54 -14.62 -9.94
CA SER A 76 -7.52 -14.46 -10.97
C SER A 76 -7.55 -13.10 -11.69
N GLY A 77 -8.64 -12.36 -11.58
CA GLY A 77 -8.73 -10.98 -12.07
C GLY A 77 -8.02 -9.95 -11.16
N VAL A 78 -7.49 -10.38 -9.98
CA VAL A 78 -6.72 -9.56 -9.04
C VAL A 78 -5.40 -10.27 -8.76
N PRO A 79 -4.34 -10.00 -9.54
CA PRO A 79 -3.10 -10.78 -9.49
C PRO A 79 -2.23 -10.48 -8.27
N LEU A 80 -2.42 -9.34 -7.63
CA LEU A 80 -1.65 -8.90 -6.45
C LEU A 80 -2.45 -7.90 -5.62
N ALA A 81 -2.05 -7.73 -4.36
CA ALA A 81 -2.50 -6.64 -3.49
C ALA A 81 -1.48 -5.50 -3.49
N VAL A 82 -1.91 -4.30 -3.12
CA VAL A 82 -1.04 -3.13 -2.95
C VAL A 82 -1.44 -2.34 -1.71
N PHE A 83 -0.48 -1.69 -1.07
CA PHE A 83 -0.77 -0.74 0.00
C PHE A 83 0.26 0.39 0.09
N LYS A 84 -0.15 1.50 0.73
CA LYS A 84 0.69 2.63 1.08
C LYS A 84 1.05 2.58 2.56
N VAL A 85 2.32 2.84 2.87
CA VAL A 85 2.81 2.80 4.25
C VAL A 85 2.17 3.91 5.11
N THR A 86 1.84 5.07 4.51
CA THR A 86 1.13 6.16 5.21
C THR A 86 -0.29 5.80 5.66
N GLY A 87 -0.87 4.74 5.14
CA GLY A 87 -2.13 4.17 5.64
C GLY A 87 -1.99 3.38 6.95
N LEU A 88 -0.75 3.07 7.39
CA LEU A 88 -0.43 2.21 8.55
C LEU A 88 0.49 2.88 9.56
N VAL A 89 1.21 3.91 9.14
CA VAL A 89 2.19 4.67 9.92
C VAL A 89 1.99 6.16 9.68
N LYS A 90 2.11 6.97 10.74
CA LYS A 90 2.01 8.44 10.60
C LYS A 90 3.06 8.97 9.63
N ALA A 91 2.66 9.79 8.65
CA ALA A 91 3.57 10.40 7.68
C ALA A 91 4.69 11.20 8.35
N SER A 92 4.38 11.95 9.44
CA SER A 92 5.38 12.69 10.22
C SER A 92 6.43 11.79 10.89
N LEU A 93 6.07 10.57 11.23
CA LEU A 93 7.00 9.59 11.80
C LEU A 93 7.91 8.98 10.71
N LEU A 94 7.34 8.67 9.56
CA LEU A 94 8.11 8.26 8.36
C LEU A 94 9.11 9.33 7.94
N GLU A 95 8.74 10.62 8.02
CA GLU A 95 9.63 11.75 7.74
C GLU A 95 10.81 11.81 8.73
N LYS A 96 10.55 11.66 10.04
CA LYS A 96 11.61 11.60 11.06
C LYS A 96 12.59 10.46 10.79
N VAL A 97 12.06 9.27 10.51
CA VAL A 97 12.88 8.08 10.20
C VAL A 97 13.68 8.28 8.93
N SER A 98 13.05 8.76 7.84
CA SER A 98 13.72 9.02 6.56
C SER A 98 14.84 10.04 6.65
N SER A 99 14.72 11.04 7.53
CA SER A 99 15.72 12.09 7.75
C SER A 99 16.76 11.74 8.81
N GLY A 100 16.67 10.57 9.46
CA GLY A 100 17.58 10.12 10.51
C GLY A 100 17.46 10.91 11.81
N MET A 101 16.31 11.52 12.08
CA MET A 101 16.05 12.22 13.33
C MET A 101 15.90 11.25 14.51
N ASN A 102 16.30 11.71 15.70
CA ASN A 102 16.09 10.95 16.93
C ASN A 102 14.60 10.83 17.23
N LEU A 103 14.14 9.63 17.46
CA LEU A 103 12.78 9.33 17.86
C LEU A 103 12.60 9.46 19.37
N THR A 104 11.50 10.05 19.81
CA THR A 104 11.08 10.02 21.22
C THR A 104 10.62 8.61 21.61
N LYS A 105 10.39 8.35 22.90
CA LYS A 105 9.83 7.06 23.36
C LYS A 105 8.45 6.78 22.73
N ASP A 106 7.61 7.81 22.60
CA ASP A 106 6.29 7.68 22.00
C ASP A 106 6.37 7.47 20.49
N ASP A 107 7.34 8.12 19.82
CA ASP A 107 7.62 7.86 18.40
C ASP A 107 8.06 6.41 18.17
N LEU A 108 8.93 5.87 19.04
CA LEU A 108 9.40 4.49 18.95
C LEU A 108 8.26 3.49 19.13
N ALA A 109 7.41 3.68 20.15
CA ALA A 109 6.25 2.82 20.38
C ALA A 109 5.27 2.85 19.19
N SER A 110 5.02 4.04 18.63
CA SER A 110 4.18 4.19 17.43
C SER A 110 4.81 3.56 16.18
N TRP A 111 6.14 3.65 16.06
CA TRP A 111 6.90 3.05 14.97
C TRP A 111 6.84 1.52 15.00
N GLU A 112 7.11 0.93 16.16
CA GLU A 112 7.04 -0.52 16.38
C GLU A 112 5.66 -1.06 16.03
N LYS A 113 4.60 -0.40 16.50
CA LYS A 113 3.21 -0.76 16.19
C LYS A 113 2.90 -0.71 14.69
N GLY A 114 3.41 0.30 13.99
CA GLY A 114 3.29 0.41 12.54
C GLY A 114 4.00 -0.72 11.81
N LEU A 115 5.21 -1.07 12.25
CA LEU A 115 5.97 -2.20 11.70
C LEU A 115 5.28 -3.55 11.97
N GLU A 116 4.70 -3.75 13.15
CA GLU A 116 3.90 -4.95 13.47
C GLU A 116 2.73 -5.12 12.51
N ARG A 117 1.95 -4.05 12.24
CA ARG A 117 0.85 -4.09 11.26
C ARG A 117 1.33 -4.47 9.87
N ILE A 118 2.45 -3.89 9.43
CA ILE A 118 3.02 -4.19 8.11
C ILE A 118 3.47 -5.66 8.06
N ASP A 119 4.15 -6.14 9.09
CA ASP A 119 4.61 -7.54 9.15
C ASP A 119 3.42 -8.51 9.13
N GLU A 120 2.35 -8.24 9.87
CA GLU A 120 1.12 -9.07 9.83
C GLU A 120 0.51 -9.11 8.42
N ILE A 121 0.47 -7.99 7.69
CA ILE A 121 0.01 -7.93 6.30
C ILE A 121 0.90 -8.80 5.40
N LEU A 122 2.21 -8.63 5.48
CA LEU A 122 3.18 -9.36 4.65
C LEU A 122 3.17 -10.87 4.97
N ALA A 123 3.09 -11.23 6.26
CA ALA A 123 2.96 -12.62 6.71
C ALA A 123 1.67 -13.25 6.19
N HIS A 124 0.56 -12.53 6.20
CA HIS A 124 -0.71 -13.00 5.65
C HIS A 124 -0.61 -13.25 4.14
N ALA A 125 -0.07 -12.30 3.39
CA ALA A 125 0.16 -12.44 1.95
C ALA A 125 1.06 -13.64 1.63
N TYR A 126 2.16 -13.80 2.38
CA TYR A 126 3.07 -14.95 2.26
C TYR A 126 2.37 -16.27 2.55
N SER A 127 1.57 -16.37 3.61
CA SER A 127 0.85 -17.59 3.99
C SER A 127 -0.15 -18.05 2.93
N LEU A 128 -0.68 -17.12 2.14
CA LEU A 128 -1.64 -17.38 1.07
C LEU A 128 -0.99 -17.46 -0.32
N ASP A 129 0.31 -17.25 -0.42
CA ASP A 129 1.02 -17.19 -1.72
C ASP A 129 0.41 -16.12 -2.65
N VAL A 130 0.13 -14.95 -2.10
CA VAL A 130 -0.43 -13.79 -2.81
C VAL A 130 0.64 -12.72 -2.92
N PRO A 131 1.03 -12.31 -4.15
CA PRO A 131 1.95 -11.20 -4.32
C PRO A 131 1.40 -9.89 -3.73
N ILE A 132 2.25 -9.12 -3.06
CA ILE A 132 1.90 -7.84 -2.47
C ILE A 132 2.95 -6.78 -2.80
N MET A 133 2.49 -5.59 -3.18
CA MET A 133 3.36 -4.48 -3.55
C MET A 133 3.25 -3.35 -2.53
N ILE A 134 4.40 -2.86 -2.09
CA ILE A 134 4.50 -1.64 -1.27
C ILE A 134 4.66 -0.47 -2.23
N ASP A 135 3.68 0.43 -2.24
CA ASP A 135 3.66 1.56 -3.16
C ASP A 135 4.67 2.64 -2.74
N ALA A 136 5.20 3.35 -3.72
CA ALA A 136 6.08 4.49 -3.48
C ALA A 136 5.26 5.74 -3.18
N GLU A 137 5.77 6.55 -2.26
CA GLU A 137 5.09 7.74 -1.78
C GLU A 137 5.96 8.99 -1.93
N GLU A 138 5.75 10.03 -1.12
CA GLU A 138 6.46 11.29 -1.22
C GLU A 138 7.95 11.16 -0.93
N SER A 139 8.75 11.95 -1.64
CA SER A 139 10.22 11.82 -1.63
C SER A 139 10.87 11.98 -0.24
N TRP A 140 10.23 12.71 0.68
CA TRP A 140 10.76 12.95 2.03
C TRP A 140 10.49 11.81 3.01
N ILE A 141 9.57 10.88 2.69
CA ILE A 141 9.32 9.68 3.48
C ILE A 141 9.83 8.40 2.78
N GLN A 142 10.22 8.50 1.50
CA GLN A 142 10.51 7.33 0.65
C GLN A 142 11.67 6.47 1.18
N ASN A 143 12.67 7.05 1.84
CA ASN A 143 13.78 6.26 2.39
C ASN A 143 13.29 5.25 3.45
N ALA A 144 12.36 5.67 4.33
CA ALA A 144 11.76 4.77 5.30
C ALA A 144 10.88 3.71 4.64
N VAL A 145 10.12 4.08 3.58
CA VAL A 145 9.30 3.15 2.80
C VAL A 145 10.17 2.10 2.10
N ASP A 146 11.26 2.53 1.45
CA ASP A 146 12.21 1.63 0.78
C ASP A 146 12.89 0.66 1.76
N ASP A 147 13.23 1.13 2.97
CA ASP A 147 13.82 0.27 4.02
C ASP A 147 12.82 -0.76 4.55
N ILE A 148 11.54 -0.39 4.72
CA ILE A 148 10.46 -1.31 5.10
C ILE A 148 10.28 -2.37 4.01
N ALA A 149 10.19 -1.94 2.75
CA ALA A 149 10.02 -2.84 1.61
C ALA A 149 11.19 -3.82 1.49
N ARG A 150 12.44 -3.33 1.60
CA ARG A 150 13.63 -4.17 1.56
C ARG A 150 13.62 -5.24 2.67
N LYS A 151 13.32 -4.87 3.91
CA LYS A 151 13.20 -5.83 5.02
C LYS A 151 12.11 -6.87 4.77
N GLY A 152 10.95 -6.45 4.25
CA GLY A 152 9.90 -7.37 3.86
C GLY A 152 10.32 -8.34 2.76
N MET A 153 11.02 -7.85 1.73
CA MET A 153 11.59 -8.69 0.66
C MET A 153 12.63 -9.67 1.21
N GLU A 154 13.55 -9.23 2.07
CA GLU A 154 14.55 -10.07 2.73
C GLU A 154 13.90 -11.17 3.58
N LEU A 155 12.77 -10.89 4.23
CA LEU A 155 12.10 -11.84 5.11
C LEU A 155 11.24 -12.85 4.37
N TYR A 156 10.48 -12.41 3.38
CA TYR A 156 9.42 -13.20 2.74
C TYR A 156 9.75 -13.71 1.33
N ASN A 157 10.72 -13.13 0.60
CA ASN A 157 11.10 -13.59 -0.75
C ASN A 157 12.17 -14.69 -0.70
N LYS A 158 11.93 -15.78 0.05
CA LYS A 158 12.91 -16.86 0.20
C LYS A 158 12.82 -17.92 -0.90
N LYS A 159 11.63 -18.27 -1.31
CA LYS A 159 11.36 -19.30 -2.31
C LYS A 159 10.76 -18.67 -3.57
N ASP A 160 9.67 -17.97 -3.38
CA ASP A 160 8.95 -17.27 -4.43
C ASP A 160 8.92 -15.77 -4.12
N VAL A 161 8.76 -14.93 -5.14
CA VAL A 161 8.70 -13.47 -4.95
C VAL A 161 7.28 -13.09 -4.52
N ILE A 162 7.10 -12.73 -3.26
CA ILE A 162 5.82 -12.32 -2.68
C ILE A 162 5.77 -10.80 -2.48
N VAL A 163 6.82 -10.20 -1.92
CA VAL A 163 6.87 -8.78 -1.61
C VAL A 163 7.57 -8.02 -2.74
N TYR A 164 6.94 -6.96 -3.21
CA TYR A 164 7.47 -6.08 -4.26
C TYR A 164 7.60 -4.66 -3.71
N ASN A 165 8.63 -3.94 -4.17
CA ASN A 165 8.79 -2.52 -3.96
C ASN A 165 8.49 -1.74 -5.25
N THR A 166 8.06 -0.50 -5.14
CA THR A 166 7.78 0.41 -6.27
C THR A 166 8.91 1.41 -6.42
N ILE A 167 9.47 1.51 -7.63
CA ILE A 167 10.55 2.45 -7.96
C ILE A 167 10.02 3.61 -8.80
N GLN A 168 10.10 4.83 -8.29
CA GLN A 168 9.72 6.05 -8.99
C GLN A 168 10.82 6.47 -9.98
N CYS A 169 10.74 6.03 -11.22
CA CYS A 169 11.82 6.19 -12.23
C CYS A 169 12.16 7.64 -12.58
N TYR A 170 11.27 8.60 -12.30
CA TYR A 170 11.50 10.04 -12.52
C TYR A 170 12.38 10.68 -11.43
N LYS A 171 12.57 10.04 -10.29
CA LYS A 171 13.37 10.56 -9.17
C LYS A 171 14.85 10.31 -9.41
N MET A 172 15.69 11.32 -9.16
CA MET A 172 17.15 11.17 -9.25
C MET A 172 17.68 10.13 -8.24
N GLY A 173 18.69 9.37 -8.65
CA GLY A 173 19.31 8.34 -7.79
C GLY A 173 18.61 6.98 -7.80
N GLN A 174 17.42 6.84 -8.37
CA GLN A 174 16.67 5.57 -8.37
C GLN A 174 17.36 4.44 -9.15
N LEU A 175 18.09 4.77 -10.22
CA LEU A 175 18.88 3.76 -10.92
C LEU A 175 19.98 3.14 -10.03
N SER A 176 20.59 3.95 -9.16
CA SER A 176 21.61 3.47 -8.22
C SER A 176 20.98 2.60 -7.13
N LEU A 177 19.79 2.98 -6.63
CA LEU A 177 19.02 2.19 -5.68
C LEU A 177 18.62 0.84 -6.29
N LEU A 178 18.09 0.85 -7.50
CA LEU A 178 17.71 -0.37 -8.23
C LEU A 178 18.90 -1.31 -8.42
N LYS A 179 20.03 -0.78 -8.86
CA LYS A 179 21.27 -1.59 -9.03
C LYS A 179 21.71 -2.22 -7.71
N LYS A 180 21.68 -1.46 -6.60
CA LYS A 180 22.00 -1.96 -5.26
C LYS A 180 21.06 -3.08 -4.83
N ASN A 181 19.78 -2.99 -5.17
CA ASN A 181 18.77 -4.00 -4.80
C ASN A 181 18.83 -5.26 -5.68
N ILE A 182 19.42 -5.19 -6.87
CA ILE A 182 19.56 -6.33 -7.80
C ILE A 182 20.91 -7.04 -7.63
N ASP A 183 21.92 -6.37 -7.06
CA ASP A 183 23.25 -6.95 -6.91
C ASP A 183 23.22 -8.12 -5.89
N PRO A 184 23.49 -9.37 -6.36
CA PRO A 184 23.44 -10.55 -5.48
C PRO A 184 24.51 -10.56 -4.38
N VAL A 185 25.48 -9.67 -4.43
CA VAL A 185 26.50 -9.50 -3.37
C VAL A 185 25.99 -8.67 -2.20
N SER A 186 24.81 -8.05 -2.34
CA SER A 186 24.18 -7.18 -1.32
C SER A 186 23.25 -7.93 -0.37
N TYR A 187 23.06 -9.25 -0.52
CA TYR A 187 22.20 -10.10 0.31
C TYR A 187 23.00 -11.05 1.20
#